data_ddfc58189917c65e7d9af80c2b29c871
#
_entry.id   ddfc58189917c65e7d9af80c2b29c871
#
_cell.length_a   1.000
_cell.length_b   1.000
_cell.length_c   1.000
_cell.angle_alpha   90.00
_cell.angle_beta   90.00
_cell.angle_gamma   90.00
#
_symmetry.space_group_name_H-M   'P 1'
#
loop_
_entity.id
_entity.type
_entity.pdbx_description
1 polymer ?
#
loop_
_entity_poly.entity_id
_entity_poly.type
_entity_poly.pdbx_seq_one_letter_code
_entity_poly.pdbx_strand_id
1 'polypeptide(L)'
;MKHSALLTLAFLLLGSAAQAACYADYKAKQDDPLRLHYGVVEIEGPCTVQNAKRILPGRLDAEGWTLLTVLGTFNENGLDSRRDSAGEYFLRF
;
A
#
# COMPACT_ATOMS: atom_id res chain seq x y z
N MET A 1 -32.46 -27.93 -14.04
CA MET A 1 -32.69 -26.54 -13.71
C MET A 1 -32.20 -26.20 -12.33
N LYS A 2 -32.62 -26.94 -11.29
CA LYS A 2 -32.21 -26.66 -9.90
C LYS A 2 -30.70 -26.79 -9.70
N HIS A 3 -30.06 -27.73 -10.38
CA HIS A 3 -28.60 -27.95 -10.27
C HIS A 3 -27.80 -26.80 -10.86
N SER A 4 -28.25 -26.19 -11.95
CA SER A 4 -27.57 -25.06 -12.57
C SER A 4 -27.54 -23.84 -11.66
N ALA A 5 -28.64 -23.56 -10.96
CA ALA A 5 -28.72 -22.44 -10.02
C ALA A 5 -27.75 -22.61 -8.85
N LEU A 6 -27.59 -23.81 -8.31
CA LEU A 6 -26.68 -24.11 -7.23
C LEU A 6 -25.22 -23.93 -7.65
N LEU A 7 -24.86 -24.40 -8.85
CA LEU A 7 -23.51 -24.27 -9.39
C LEU A 7 -23.15 -22.80 -9.61
N THR A 8 -24.08 -22.00 -10.12
CA THR A 8 -23.86 -20.58 -10.33
C THR A 8 -23.59 -19.85 -9.01
N LEU A 9 -24.35 -20.17 -7.98
CA LEU A 9 -24.16 -19.56 -6.66
C LEU A 9 -22.79 -19.90 -6.06
N ALA A 10 -22.36 -21.15 -6.15
CA ALA A 10 -21.05 -21.58 -5.66
C ALA A 10 -19.91 -20.86 -6.39
N PHE A 11 -20.03 -20.66 -7.69
CA PHE A 11 -19.04 -19.94 -8.48
C PHE A 11 -18.94 -18.47 -8.05
N LEU A 12 -20.06 -17.81 -7.80
CA LEU A 12 -20.08 -16.42 -7.33
C LEU A 12 -19.39 -16.27 -5.97
N LEU A 13 -19.60 -17.21 -5.05
CA LEU A 13 -18.94 -17.18 -3.75
C LEU A 13 -17.43 -17.30 -3.88
N LEU A 14 -16.93 -18.14 -4.76
CA LEU A 14 -15.49 -18.28 -5.02
C LEU A 14 -14.92 -17.01 -5.64
N GLY A 15 -15.67 -16.36 -6.55
CA GLY A 15 -15.22 -15.15 -7.22
C GLY A 15 -15.21 -13.90 -6.32
N SER A 16 -15.84 -13.94 -5.15
CA SER A 16 -15.93 -12.80 -4.25
C SER A 16 -14.81 -12.74 -3.22
N ALA A 17 -13.89 -13.71 -3.22
CA ALA A 17 -12.75 -13.71 -2.29
C ALA A 17 -11.80 -12.56 -2.66
N ALA A 18 -11.83 -11.48 -1.88
CA ALA A 18 -10.96 -10.34 -2.06
C ALA A 18 -9.60 -10.60 -1.40
N GLN A 19 -8.53 -10.08 -2.01
CA GLN A 19 -7.21 -10.10 -1.40
C GLN A 19 -7.15 -9.05 -0.29
N ALA A 20 -6.41 -9.35 0.77
CA ALA A 20 -6.17 -8.38 1.84
C ALA A 20 -5.37 -7.20 1.29
N ALA A 21 -5.71 -6.00 1.74
CA ALA A 21 -4.97 -4.81 1.41
C ALA A 21 -3.56 -4.87 2.02
N CYS A 22 -2.58 -4.31 1.31
CA CYS A 22 -1.21 -4.25 1.75
C CYS A 22 -0.73 -2.81 1.75
N TYR A 23 0.03 -2.45 2.78
CA TYR A 23 0.57 -1.12 2.97
C TYR A 23 2.07 -1.20 3.21
N ALA A 24 2.75 -0.11 2.94
CA ALA A 24 4.17 0.03 3.24
C ALA A 24 4.42 1.34 3.96
N ASP A 25 5.36 1.36 4.89
CA ASP A 25 5.87 2.60 5.44
C ASP A 25 7.29 2.84 4.93
N TYR A 26 7.64 4.10 4.81
CA TYR A 26 8.85 4.51 4.13
C TYR A 26 9.34 5.85 4.66
N LYS A 27 10.59 6.18 4.29
CA LYS A 27 11.14 7.52 4.47
C LYS A 27 11.56 8.07 3.12
N ALA A 28 11.34 9.37 2.94
CA ALA A 28 11.67 10.07 1.71
C ALA A 28 12.31 11.41 2.02
N LYS A 29 12.98 11.96 1.02
CA LYS A 29 13.60 13.27 1.12
C LYS A 29 13.28 14.16 -0.06
N GLN A 30 13.47 15.46 0.14
CA GLN A 30 13.45 16.50 -0.86
C GLN A 30 14.65 17.40 -0.59
N ASP A 31 15.32 17.86 -1.65
CA ASP A 31 16.49 18.72 -1.51
C ASP A 31 16.13 20.18 -1.82
N ASP A 32 17.02 21.10 -1.40
CA ASP A 32 16.98 22.53 -1.72
C ASP A 32 15.72 23.29 -1.25
N PRO A 33 15.39 23.32 0.04
CA PRO A 33 16.14 22.82 1.20
C PRO A 33 15.88 21.36 1.49
N LEU A 34 16.73 20.73 2.24
CA LEU A 34 16.54 19.33 2.67
C LEU A 34 15.30 19.24 3.55
N ARG A 35 14.39 18.37 3.14
CA ARG A 35 13.18 18.01 3.89
C ARG A 35 13.04 16.50 3.92
N LEU A 36 12.57 16.01 5.04
CA LEU A 36 12.38 14.57 5.24
C LEU A 36 10.94 14.32 5.65
N HIS A 37 10.41 13.16 5.25
CA HIS A 37 9.14 12.72 5.82
C HIS A 37 9.10 11.20 5.96
N TYR A 38 8.30 10.77 6.91
CA TYR A 38 7.85 9.39 7.08
C TYR A 38 6.43 9.31 6.51
N GLY A 39 6.16 8.29 5.72
CA GLY A 39 4.84 8.13 5.13
C GLY A 39 4.38 6.70 5.10
N VAL A 40 3.09 6.54 4.80
CA VAL A 40 2.41 5.26 4.63
C VAL A 40 1.67 5.30 3.31
N VAL A 41 1.80 4.24 2.53
CA VAL A 41 1.10 4.08 1.25
C VAL A 41 0.45 2.71 1.17
N GLU A 42 -0.60 2.64 0.38
CA GLU A 42 -1.15 1.35 -0.04
C GLU A 42 -0.40 0.88 -1.28
N ILE A 43 -0.03 -0.40 -1.33
CA ILE A 43 0.66 -0.98 -2.49
C ILE A 43 -0.18 -2.11 -3.09
N GLU A 44 -0.11 -2.23 -4.40
CA GLU A 44 -0.74 -3.30 -5.16
C GLU A 44 0.28 -4.41 -5.44
N GLY A 45 -0.23 -5.63 -5.68
CA GLY A 45 0.61 -6.78 -5.96
C GLY A 45 1.16 -7.42 -4.69
N PRO A 46 2.31 -8.10 -4.78
CA PRO A 46 2.85 -8.81 -3.61
C PRO A 46 3.12 -7.88 -2.43
N CYS A 47 2.73 -8.32 -1.24
CA CYS A 47 2.94 -7.56 -0.01
C CYS A 47 4.37 -7.78 0.51
N THR A 48 5.33 -7.22 -0.19
CA THR A 48 6.76 -7.37 0.11
C THR A 48 7.48 -6.04 0.03
N VAL A 49 8.56 -5.92 0.80
CA VAL A 49 9.44 -4.76 0.75
C VAL A 49 10.02 -4.57 -0.65
N GLN A 50 10.37 -5.65 -1.33
CA GLN A 50 10.89 -5.58 -2.70
C GLN A 50 9.89 -4.96 -3.67
N ASN A 51 8.61 -5.35 -3.58
CA ASN A 51 7.58 -4.77 -4.42
C ASN A 51 7.37 -3.29 -4.10
N ALA A 52 7.37 -2.91 -2.82
CA ALA A 52 7.29 -1.51 -2.42
C ALA A 52 8.44 -0.68 -2.98
N LYS A 53 9.67 -1.20 -2.94
CA LYS A 53 10.86 -0.53 -3.50
C LYS A 53 10.75 -0.33 -5.01
N ARG A 54 10.02 -1.19 -5.69
CA ARG A 54 9.79 -1.08 -7.14
C ARG A 54 8.73 -0.02 -7.47
N ILE A 55 7.70 0.09 -6.64
CA ILE A 55 6.53 0.95 -6.91
C ILE A 55 6.77 2.38 -6.43
N LEU A 56 7.32 2.55 -5.24
CA LEU A 56 7.36 3.85 -4.56
C LEU A 56 8.18 4.93 -5.26
N PRO A 57 9.36 4.64 -5.85
CA PRO A 57 10.14 5.71 -6.48
C PRO A 57 9.35 6.52 -7.50
N GLY A 58 8.60 5.86 -8.38
CA GLY A 58 7.81 6.56 -9.40
C GLY A 58 6.71 7.43 -8.81
N ARG A 59 6.00 6.93 -7.79
CA ARG A 59 4.95 7.72 -7.12
C ARG A 59 5.50 8.94 -6.41
N LEU A 60 6.63 8.79 -5.73
CA LEU A 60 7.27 9.88 -4.99
C LEU A 60 7.90 10.90 -5.92
N ASP A 61 8.58 10.46 -6.98
CA ASP A 61 9.21 11.34 -7.96
C ASP A 61 8.20 12.27 -8.61
N ALA A 62 7.00 11.79 -8.89
CA ALA A 62 5.93 12.60 -9.48
C ALA A 62 5.57 13.81 -8.60
N GLU A 63 5.82 13.72 -7.30
CA GLU A 63 5.52 14.77 -6.31
C GLU A 63 6.78 15.47 -5.80
N GLY A 64 7.92 15.23 -6.43
CA GLY A 64 9.18 15.87 -6.08
C GLY A 64 9.92 15.27 -4.89
N TRP A 65 9.61 14.04 -4.52
CA TRP A 65 10.24 13.34 -3.40
C TRP A 65 11.08 12.17 -3.88
N THR A 66 12.17 11.92 -3.17
CA THR A 66 13.07 10.79 -3.43
C THR A 66 12.96 9.77 -2.31
N LEU A 67 12.67 8.51 -2.66
CA LEU A 67 12.63 7.44 -1.69
C LEU A 67 14.01 7.23 -1.07
N LEU A 68 14.08 7.18 0.27
CA LEU A 68 15.29 6.83 0.99
C LEU A 68 15.31 5.37 1.40
N THR A 69 14.24 4.90 2.00
CA THR A 69 14.15 3.52 2.46
C THR A 69 12.69 3.10 2.61
N VAL A 70 12.42 1.83 2.39
CA VAL A 70 11.17 1.18 2.79
C VAL A 70 11.41 0.49 4.11
N LEU A 71 10.62 0.84 5.13
CA LEU A 71 10.77 0.30 6.48
C LEU A 71 10.16 -1.09 6.60
N GLY A 72 8.98 -1.30 6.01
CA GLY A 72 8.32 -2.59 6.05
C GLY A 72 6.98 -2.58 5.34
N THR A 73 6.32 -3.73 5.36
CA THR A 73 4.97 -3.87 4.84
C THR A 73 4.06 -4.43 5.93
N PHE A 74 2.77 -4.13 5.84
CA PHE A 74 1.81 -4.52 6.86
C PHE A 74 0.40 -4.51 6.29
N ASN A 75 -0.53 -5.11 7.01
CA ASN A 75 -1.95 -5.11 6.66
C ASN A 75 -2.70 -3.96 7.35
N GLU A 76 -4.01 -3.93 7.19
CA GLU A 76 -4.87 -2.88 7.75
C GLU A 76 -4.71 -2.69 9.25
N ASN A 77 -4.39 -3.76 9.98
CA ASN A 77 -4.24 -3.69 11.44
C ASN A 77 -3.06 -2.80 11.86
N GLY A 78 -2.11 -2.55 10.97
CA GLY A 78 -0.96 -1.71 11.25
C GLY A 78 -1.16 -0.23 10.93
N LEU A 79 -2.32 0.18 10.43
CA LEU A 79 -2.55 1.56 10.00
C LEU A 79 -2.66 2.53 11.17
N ASP A 80 -3.50 2.22 12.16
CA ASP A 80 -3.79 3.16 13.24
C ASP A 80 -2.55 3.56 14.04
N SER A 81 -1.66 2.63 14.29
CA SER A 81 -0.43 2.91 15.03
C SER A 81 0.55 3.83 14.30
N ARG A 82 0.37 3.99 12.99
CA ARG A 82 1.25 4.79 12.13
C ARG A 82 0.65 6.11 11.69
N ARG A 83 -0.64 6.29 11.87
CA ARG A 83 -1.39 7.45 11.38
C ARG A 83 -0.80 8.77 11.85
N ASP A 84 -0.58 8.91 13.15
CA ASP A 84 -0.09 10.16 13.72
C ASP A 84 1.34 10.48 13.29
N SER A 85 2.19 9.46 13.22
CA SER A 85 3.58 9.64 12.79
C SER A 85 3.68 10.03 11.32
N ALA A 86 2.82 9.49 10.47
CA ALA A 86 2.81 9.84 9.05
C ALA A 86 2.16 11.20 8.80
N GLY A 87 1.20 11.60 9.63
CA GLY A 87 0.55 12.90 9.52
C GLY A 87 -0.04 13.14 8.13
N GLU A 88 0.36 14.24 7.48
CA GLU A 88 -0.12 14.58 6.13
C GLU A 88 0.33 13.58 5.06
N TYR A 89 1.30 12.75 5.35
CA TYR A 89 1.79 11.74 4.42
C TYR A 89 1.18 10.36 4.68
N PHE A 90 0.08 10.33 5.40
CA PHE A 90 -0.68 9.10 5.61
C PHE A 90 -1.58 8.84 4.41
N LEU A 91 -1.28 7.79 3.66
CA LEU A 91 -2.02 7.37 2.46
C LEU A 91 -2.15 8.48 1.39
N ARG A 92 -1.15 9.36 1.31
CA ARG A 92 -1.18 10.48 0.37
C ARG A 92 -0.72 10.09 -1.03
N PHE A 93 0.30 9.27 -1.14
CA PHE A 93 0.86 8.85 -2.41
C PHE A 93 0.40 7.43 -2.76
#